data_ef7041cfa3b8651c971076b841737411
#
_entry.id   ef7041cfa3b8651c971076b841737411
#
_cell.length_a   1.000
_cell.length_b   1.000
_cell.length_c   1.000
_cell.angle_alpha   90.00
_cell.angle_beta   90.00
_cell.angle_gamma   90.00
#
_symmetry.space_group_name_H-M   'P 1'
#
loop_
_entity.id
_entity.type
_entity.pdbx_description
1 polymer ?
#
loop_
_entity_poly.entity_id
_entity_poly.type
_entity_poly.pdbx_seq_one_letter_code
_entity_poly.pdbx_strand_id
1 'polypeptide(L)'
;MKDKQTPFFVLFGKKQTHRGISEEVCFGGNWRREKCERLIRNPYAKIAEGTGRIVEFPSRAAAWKAHGEQLDIAHGRVSFGIGR
;
A
#
# COMPACT_ATOMS: atom_id res chain seq x y z
N MET A 1 -26.34 -10.53 -7.05
CA MET A 1 -25.94 -10.33 -6.97
C MET A 1 -25.26 -10.11 -6.81
N LYS A 2 -24.88 -9.96 -7.10
CA LYS A 2 -24.14 -9.75 -7.12
C LYS A 2 -23.28 -9.29 -6.93
N ASP A 3 -23.06 -9.02 -7.03
CA ASP A 3 -22.06 -8.36 -7.15
C ASP A 3 -21.59 -7.80 -5.95
N LYS A 4 -21.07 -8.41 -5.11
CA LYS A 4 -20.53 -7.95 -4.07
C LYS A 4 -19.22 -7.42 -4.30
N GLN A 5 -18.93 -6.20 -4.07
CA GLN A 5 -17.61 -5.65 -4.17
C GLN A 5 -16.89 -5.97 -2.88
N THR A 6 -15.68 -6.46 -3.00
CA THR A 6 -14.88 -6.76 -1.84
C THR A 6 -14.01 -5.55 -1.52
N PRO A 7 -14.03 -5.04 -0.31
CA PRO A 7 -13.21 -3.88 0.03
C PRO A 7 -11.73 -4.17 -0.14
N PHE A 8 -11.00 -3.18 -0.56
CA PHE A 8 -9.57 -3.29 -0.75
C PHE A 8 -8.90 -2.18 0.06
N PHE A 9 -7.86 -2.51 0.80
CA PHE A 9 -7.22 -1.56 1.70
C PHE A 9 -5.86 -1.20 1.19
N VAL A 10 -5.54 0.09 1.15
CA VAL A 10 -4.26 0.55 0.66
C VAL A 10 -3.51 1.19 1.83
N LEU A 11 -2.27 0.82 1.99
CA LEU A 11 -1.45 1.31 3.09
C LEU A 11 -0.52 2.39 2.61
N PHE A 12 -0.57 3.53 3.28
CA PHE A 12 0.33 4.64 3.04
C PHE A 12 1.13 4.88 4.31
N GLY A 13 2.32 5.38 4.17
CA GLY A 13 3.15 5.73 5.31
C GLY A 13 4.41 6.41 4.86
N LYS A 14 5.22 6.83 5.81
CA LYS A 14 6.48 7.47 5.51
C LYS A 14 7.59 6.52 5.90
N LYS A 15 8.61 6.43 5.07
CA LYS A 15 9.71 5.53 5.34
C LYS A 15 10.67 6.13 6.33
N GLN A 16 11.11 5.32 7.28
CA GLN A 16 12.12 5.72 8.23
C GLN A 16 13.47 5.29 7.65
N THR A 17 14.35 6.23 7.39
CA THR A 17 15.66 5.92 6.85
C THR A 17 16.70 6.54 7.76
N HIS A 18 17.96 6.21 7.51
CA HIS A 18 19.05 6.80 8.28
C HIS A 18 19.18 8.31 8.03
N ARG A 19 18.54 8.78 6.98
CA ARG A 19 18.56 10.21 6.70
C ARG A 19 17.33 10.93 7.25
N GLY A 20 16.43 10.21 7.87
CA GLY A 20 15.22 10.78 8.44
C GLY A 20 13.98 10.15 7.88
N ILE A 21 12.89 10.89 7.84
CA ILE A 21 11.60 10.37 7.42
C ILE A 21 11.26 10.92 6.04
N SER A 22 10.89 10.03 5.14
CA SER A 22 10.56 10.41 3.77
C SER A 22 9.17 11.03 3.69
N GLU A 23 8.78 11.42 2.49
CA GLU A 23 7.42 11.84 2.25
C GLU A 23 6.54 10.60 2.22
N GLU A 24 5.24 10.80 2.32
CA GLU A 24 4.31 9.70 2.34
C GLU A 24 4.36 8.94 1.01
N VAL A 25 4.43 7.63 1.10
CA VAL A 25 4.44 6.78 -0.07
C VAL A 25 3.47 5.63 0.13
N CYS A 26 3.13 4.97 -0.95
CA CYS A 26 2.23 3.82 -0.91
C CYS A 26 3.05 2.56 -0.65
N PHE A 27 2.66 1.79 0.34
CA PHE A 27 3.34 0.53 0.67
C PHE A 27 2.64 -0.68 0.07
N GLY A 28 1.51 -0.46 -0.59
CA GLY A 28 0.80 -1.55 -1.25
C GLY A 28 -0.62 -1.66 -0.75
N GLY A 29 -1.30 -2.68 -1.17
CA GLY A 29 -2.68 -2.90 -0.79
C GLY A 29 -2.97 -4.36 -0.56
N ASN A 30 -4.06 -4.62 0.12
CA ASN A 30 -4.44 -5.98 0.41
C ASN A 30 -5.95 -6.02 0.62
N TRP A 31 -6.51 -7.21 0.43
CA TRP A 31 -7.93 -7.43 0.67
C TRP A 31 -8.25 -7.46 2.15
N ARG A 32 -7.24 -7.63 3.00
CA ARG A 32 -7.45 -7.73 4.42
C ARG A 32 -6.79 -6.58 5.14
N ARG A 33 -7.58 -5.86 5.90
CA ARG A 33 -7.07 -4.73 6.68
C ARG A 33 -5.99 -5.16 7.65
N GLU A 34 -6.15 -6.34 8.24
CA GLU A 34 -5.19 -6.80 9.22
C GLU A 34 -3.80 -7.01 8.64
N LYS A 35 -3.73 -7.31 7.34
CA LYS A 35 -2.42 -7.46 6.70
C LYS A 35 -1.72 -6.11 6.62
N CYS A 36 -2.48 -5.06 6.36
CA CYS A 36 -1.92 -3.72 6.34
C CYS A 36 -1.48 -3.31 7.74
N GLU A 37 -2.26 -3.67 8.74
CA GLU A 37 -1.91 -3.35 10.12
C GLU A 37 -0.64 -4.05 10.56
N ARG A 38 -0.47 -5.30 10.11
CA ARG A 38 0.75 -6.03 10.43
C ARG A 38 1.94 -5.39 9.78
N LEU A 39 1.79 -4.89 8.57
CA LEU A 39 2.89 -4.26 7.88
C LEU A 39 3.33 -3.00 8.59
N ILE A 40 2.38 -2.26 9.15
CA ILE A 40 2.71 -1.06 9.91
C ILE A 40 3.61 -1.40 11.08
N ARG A 41 3.38 -2.56 11.72
CA ARG A 41 4.16 -2.97 12.88
C ARG A 41 5.41 -3.71 12.52
N ASN A 42 5.57 -4.07 11.26
CA ASN A 42 6.70 -4.88 10.85
C ASN A 42 7.96 -4.00 10.76
N PRO A 43 9.00 -4.27 11.52
CA PRO A 43 10.19 -3.45 11.50
C PRO A 43 10.90 -3.46 10.16
N TYR A 44 10.71 -4.53 9.38
CA TYR A 44 11.37 -4.59 8.09
C TYR A 44 10.71 -3.70 7.05
N ALA A 45 9.48 -3.27 7.29
CA ALA A 45 8.80 -2.37 6.38
C ALA A 45 9.32 -0.95 6.53
N LYS A 46 9.91 -0.65 7.69
CA LYS A 46 10.49 0.65 7.95
C LYS A 46 9.52 1.81 7.80
N ILE A 47 8.30 1.59 8.24
CA ILE A 47 7.31 2.64 8.25
C ILE A 47 7.53 3.46 9.53
N ALA A 48 7.72 4.76 9.39
CA ALA A 48 7.96 5.61 10.54
C ALA A 48 6.77 5.57 11.48
N GLU A 49 7.05 5.52 12.75
CA GLU A 49 6.03 5.39 13.77
C GLU A 49 5.00 6.49 13.66
N GLY A 50 3.74 6.14 13.72
CA GLY A 50 2.67 7.11 13.68
C GLY A 50 2.30 7.63 12.29
N THR A 51 3.00 7.17 11.26
CA THR A 51 2.73 7.67 9.91
C THR A 51 1.90 6.72 9.07
N GLY A 52 1.74 5.48 9.50
CA GLY A 52 0.99 4.51 8.72
C GLY A 52 -0.49 4.84 8.70
N ARG A 53 -1.11 4.81 7.53
CA ARG A 53 -2.56 4.98 7.47
C ARG A 53 -3.12 4.06 6.41
N ILE A 54 -4.30 3.54 6.68
CA ILE A 54 -4.96 2.60 5.80
C ILE A 54 -6.20 3.25 5.24
N VAL A 55 -6.32 3.20 3.92
CA VAL A 55 -7.47 3.78 3.24
C VAL A 55 -8.26 2.65 2.61
N GLU A 56 -9.54 2.61 2.89
CA GLU A 56 -10.41 1.58 2.34
C GLU A 56 -11.04 2.04 1.04
N PHE A 57 -11.00 1.17 0.04
CA PHE A 57 -11.67 1.43 -1.23
C PHE A 57 -12.74 0.36 -1.41
N PRO A 58 -13.82 0.68 -2.12
CA PRO A 58 -14.92 -0.30 -2.29
C PRO A 58 -14.50 -1.50 -3.13
N SER A 59 -13.44 -1.38 -3.91
CA SER A 59 -12.97 -2.50 -4.71
C SER A 59 -11.51 -2.29 -5.08
N ARG A 60 -10.88 -3.35 -5.55
CA ARG A 60 -9.51 -3.28 -6.02
C ARG A 60 -9.42 -2.35 -7.22
N ALA A 61 -10.43 -2.41 -8.09
CA ALA A 61 -10.46 -1.55 -9.26
C ALA A 61 -10.47 -0.07 -8.86
N ALA A 62 -11.24 0.26 -7.82
CA ALA A 62 -11.30 1.64 -7.36
C ALA A 62 -9.94 2.08 -6.81
N ALA A 63 -9.24 1.20 -6.11
CA ALA A 63 -7.94 1.52 -5.57
C ALA A 63 -6.93 1.78 -6.70
N TRP A 64 -6.95 0.93 -7.72
CA TRP A 64 -6.05 1.12 -8.85
C TRP A 64 -6.39 2.36 -9.67
N LYS A 65 -7.66 2.68 -9.74
CA LYS A 65 -8.05 3.88 -10.44
C LYS A 65 -7.50 5.12 -9.74
N ALA A 66 -7.48 5.10 -8.43
CA ALA A 66 -7.01 6.24 -7.66
C ALA A 66 -5.49 6.31 -7.54
N HIS A 67 -4.85 5.16 -7.36
CA HIS A 67 -3.42 5.11 -7.04
C HIS A 67 -2.67 4.02 -7.80
N GLY A 68 -3.11 3.73 -9.01
CA GLY A 68 -2.57 2.57 -9.74
C GLY A 68 -1.07 2.57 -9.92
N GLU A 69 -0.52 3.70 -10.29
CA GLU A 69 0.90 3.78 -10.51
C GLU A 69 1.67 3.49 -9.23
N GLN A 70 1.22 4.06 -8.13
CA GLN A 70 1.88 3.85 -6.86
C GLN A 70 1.74 2.41 -6.39
N LEU A 71 0.56 1.83 -6.62
CA LEU A 71 0.33 0.45 -6.23
C LEU A 71 1.17 -0.51 -7.06
N ASP A 72 1.31 -0.24 -8.34
CA ASP A 72 2.14 -1.07 -9.20
C ASP A 72 3.60 -1.03 -8.75
N ILE A 73 4.09 0.12 -8.39
CA ILE A 73 5.45 0.25 -7.91
C ILE A 73 5.60 -0.48 -6.58
N ALA A 74 4.64 -0.31 -5.68
CA ALA A 74 4.71 -0.93 -4.36
C ALA A 74 4.69 -2.45 -4.47
N HIS A 75 3.99 -2.98 -5.45
CA HIS A 75 3.94 -4.43 -5.64
C HIS A 75 5.07 -4.92 -6.53
N GLY A 76 5.96 -4.03 -6.95
CA GLY A 76 7.13 -4.43 -7.71
C GLY A 76 6.94 -4.67 -9.18
N ARG A 77 5.72 -4.49 -9.69
CA ARG A 77 5.49 -4.78 -11.07
C ARG A 77 6.25 -3.93 -12.00
N VAL A 78 6.26 -2.65 -11.75
CA VAL A 78 6.94 -1.72 -12.63
C VAL A 78 8.43 -1.91 -12.56
N SER A 79 8.94 -2.23 -11.41
CA SER A 79 10.35 -2.38 -11.28
C SER A 79 10.90 -3.53 -12.07
N PHE A 80 10.05 -4.48 -12.37
CA PHE A 80 10.52 -5.60 -13.14
C PHE A 80 10.05 -5.53 -14.55
N GLY A 81 9.51 -4.41 -14.90
CA GLY A 81 8.98 -4.24 -16.21
C GLY A 81 9.96 -4.44 -17.26
N ILE A 82 11.17 -4.34 -16.90
CA ILE A 82 12.15 -4.52 -17.82
C ILE A 82 12.11 -5.88 -18.23
N GLY A 83 11.76 -6.59 -17.46
CA GLY A 83 11.80 -7.84 -17.87
C GLY A 83 10.88 -8.16 -18.89
N ARG A 84 10.49 -7.68 -19.28
CA ARG A 84 9.73 -8.09 -20.06
C ARG A 84 9.67 -7.89 -20.79
#